data_f6703267108a68030644c9639242d8ee
#
_entry.id   f6703267108a68030644c9639242d8ee
#
_cell.length_a   1.000
_cell.length_b   1.000
_cell.length_c   1.000
_cell.angle_alpha   90.00
_cell.angle_beta   90.00
_cell.angle_gamma   90.00
#
_symmetry.space_group_name_H-M   'P 1'
#
loop_
_entity.id
_entity.type
_entity.pdbx_description
1 polymer ?
#
loop_
_entity_poly.entity_id
_entity_poly.type
_entity_poly.pdbx_seq_one_letter_code
_entity_poly.pdbx_strand_id
1 'polypeptide(L)'
;LGVRQSGGGGIENFVSVPPANDGGCVIAGKSNSSDGDLASLGNAGSFDAVVVKYNGDGSFGWHTAVKGYFDEEFNAIEATNDGYVAVGSSCSSNRDLKAVGNRGGSDALVVTFSNGGSLKSIQSYGGSRDDSFGGVCVLSDGQIIACGSTYSDNGDLIGSKYLSSGSASMGMIARFK
;
A
#
# COMPACT_ATOMS: atom_id res chain seq x y z
N LEU A 1 -13.85 14.07 21.58
CA LEU A 1 -13.24 14.31 20.25
C LEU A 1 -11.86 14.90 20.48
N GLY A 2 -10.85 14.27 19.97
CA GLY A 2 -9.47 14.74 20.01
C GLY A 2 -8.83 14.62 18.63
N VAL A 3 -7.84 15.46 18.36
CA VAL A 3 -6.94 15.34 17.21
C VAL A 3 -5.64 14.74 17.73
N ARG A 4 -5.13 13.71 17.06
CA ARG A 4 -3.78 13.20 17.29
C ARG A 4 -2.92 13.47 16.07
N GLN A 5 -1.68 13.82 16.31
CA GLN A 5 -0.64 13.83 15.30
C GLN A 5 0.18 12.57 15.47
N SER A 6 0.59 11.97 14.37
CA SER A 6 1.54 10.86 14.32
C SER A 6 2.50 11.11 13.18
N GLY A 7 3.79 11.07 13.46
CA GLY A 7 4.81 11.35 12.46
C GLY A 7 6.17 11.65 13.05
N GLY A 8 7.01 12.27 12.25
CA GLY A 8 8.35 12.69 12.59
C GLY A 8 8.72 14.03 12.00
N GLY A 9 10.02 14.27 11.77
CA GLY A 9 10.53 15.50 11.18
C GLY A 9 10.41 15.57 9.65
N GLY A 10 9.94 14.51 9.00
CA GLY A 10 9.72 14.44 7.57
C GLY A 10 8.29 14.76 7.15
N ILE A 11 7.83 14.08 6.09
CA ILE A 11 6.50 14.23 5.51
C ILE A 11 5.73 12.92 5.70
N GLU A 12 4.56 13.00 6.30
CA GLU A 12 3.57 11.95 6.41
C GLU A 12 2.34 12.32 5.59
N ASN A 13 1.85 11.36 4.81
CA ASN A 13 0.59 11.48 4.10
C ASN A 13 -0.25 10.22 4.33
N PHE A 14 -1.25 10.32 5.20
CA PHE A 14 -2.21 9.26 5.48
C PHE A 14 -3.50 9.49 4.69
N VAL A 15 -3.95 8.48 3.94
CA VAL A 15 -5.01 8.63 2.95
C VAL A 15 -6.20 7.68 3.17
N SER A 16 -6.05 6.65 4.00
CA SER A 16 -7.09 5.65 4.22
C SER A 16 -7.16 5.21 5.69
N VAL A 17 -8.37 5.07 6.22
CA VAL A 17 -8.61 4.76 7.64
C VAL A 17 -9.86 3.91 7.86
N PRO A 18 -9.83 2.60 7.58
CA PRO A 18 -10.92 1.70 7.94
C PRO A 18 -10.95 1.41 9.45
N PRO A 19 -12.11 1.00 9.99
CA PRO A 19 -12.18 0.43 11.33
C PRO A 19 -11.40 -0.88 11.39
N ALA A 20 -10.81 -1.15 12.54
CA ALA A 20 -10.19 -2.43 12.85
C ALA A 20 -11.17 -3.35 13.58
N ASN A 21 -10.96 -4.67 13.49
CA ASN A 21 -11.83 -5.68 14.08
C ASN A 21 -11.93 -5.62 15.61
N ASP A 22 -11.01 -4.92 16.28
CA ASP A 22 -10.93 -4.75 17.74
C ASP A 22 -11.52 -3.42 18.23
N GLY A 23 -12.26 -2.71 17.38
CA GLY A 23 -12.88 -1.41 17.70
C GLY A 23 -11.93 -0.21 17.57
N GLY A 24 -10.68 -0.41 17.15
CA GLY A 24 -9.74 0.64 16.79
C GLY A 24 -9.81 1.02 15.33
N CYS A 25 -8.73 1.57 14.80
CA CYS A 25 -8.58 1.86 13.37
C CYS A 25 -7.17 1.58 12.89
N VAL A 26 -7.06 1.33 11.59
CA VAL A 26 -5.78 1.21 10.88
C VAL A 26 -5.69 2.32 9.85
N ILE A 27 -4.52 2.92 9.73
CA ILE A 27 -4.28 4.06 8.85
C ILE A 27 -3.18 3.66 7.87
N ALA A 28 -3.37 3.96 6.59
CA ALA A 28 -2.39 3.70 5.55
C ALA A 28 -2.00 4.96 4.80
N GLY A 29 -0.76 4.97 4.31
CA GLY A 29 -0.21 6.07 3.54
C GLY A 29 1.28 5.90 3.27
N LYS A 30 2.02 6.99 3.32
CA LYS A 30 3.48 7.02 3.15
C LYS A 30 4.16 7.98 4.12
N SER A 31 5.44 7.73 4.39
CA SER A 31 6.29 8.59 5.21
C SER A 31 7.73 8.57 4.71
N ASN A 32 8.43 9.68 4.88
CA ASN A 32 9.87 9.75 4.73
C ASN A 32 10.59 10.10 6.06
N SER A 33 9.91 10.00 7.17
CA SER A 33 10.49 10.26 8.50
C SER A 33 11.33 9.08 9.00
N SER A 34 12.41 9.41 9.69
CA SER A 34 13.27 8.46 10.40
C SER A 34 13.34 8.72 11.91
N ASP A 35 12.44 9.56 12.42
CA ASP A 35 12.38 10.00 13.82
C ASP A 35 10.93 10.09 14.31
N GLY A 36 10.72 10.69 15.49
CA GLY A 36 9.40 10.87 16.08
C GLY A 36 8.70 9.56 16.38
N ASP A 37 7.40 9.51 16.16
CA ASP A 37 6.57 8.31 16.39
C ASP A 37 6.93 7.15 15.43
N LEU A 38 7.57 7.47 14.30
CA LEU A 38 7.95 6.50 13.27
C LEU A 38 9.43 6.10 13.33
N ALA A 39 10.18 6.56 14.35
CA ALA A 39 11.62 6.32 14.51
C ALA A 39 12.01 4.84 14.40
N SER A 40 11.22 3.93 14.96
CA SER A 40 11.51 2.49 14.92
C SER A 40 11.30 1.85 13.56
N LEU A 41 10.53 2.49 12.66
CA LEU A 41 10.45 2.06 11.27
C LEU A 41 11.75 2.42 10.53
N GLY A 42 12.26 3.62 10.75
CA GLY A 42 13.31 4.21 9.94
C GLY A 42 12.87 4.37 8.48
N ASN A 43 13.49 5.27 7.75
CA ASN A 43 13.28 5.45 6.32
C ASN A 43 14.39 4.71 5.55
N ALA A 44 14.02 4.09 4.42
CA ALA A 44 14.97 3.33 3.60
C ALA A 44 15.29 4.02 2.27
N GLY A 45 14.45 4.92 1.80
CA GLY A 45 14.54 5.56 0.49
C GLY A 45 13.99 6.97 0.49
N SER A 46 13.17 7.29 -0.50
CA SER A 46 12.45 8.56 -0.59
C SER A 46 11.21 8.52 0.32
N PHE A 47 10.16 7.81 -0.08
CA PHE A 47 9.01 7.53 0.78
C PHE A 47 8.84 6.02 0.94
N ASP A 48 8.59 5.58 2.16
CA ASP A 48 8.19 4.19 2.46
C ASP A 48 6.66 4.13 2.67
N ALA A 49 6.02 3.05 2.20
CA ALA A 49 4.59 2.80 2.44
C ALA A 49 4.39 2.36 3.89
N VAL A 50 3.52 3.05 4.64
CA VAL A 50 3.35 2.84 6.08
C VAL A 50 1.92 2.49 6.45
N VAL A 51 1.79 1.66 7.50
CA VAL A 51 0.54 1.35 8.17
C VAL A 51 0.71 1.62 9.65
N VAL A 52 -0.27 2.31 10.25
CA VAL A 52 -0.31 2.65 11.68
C VAL A 52 -1.64 2.19 12.27
N LYS A 53 -1.59 1.50 13.42
CA LYS A 53 -2.75 1.00 14.15
C LYS A 53 -2.96 1.80 15.43
N TYR A 54 -4.18 2.24 15.66
CA TYR A 54 -4.65 2.75 16.93
C TYR A 54 -5.73 1.84 17.52
N ASN A 55 -5.65 1.60 18.83
CA ASN A 55 -6.61 0.79 19.59
C ASN A 55 -7.94 1.56 19.78
N GLY A 56 -9.00 0.86 20.21
CA GLY A 56 -10.32 1.44 20.42
C GLY A 56 -10.37 2.55 21.48
N ASP A 57 -9.42 2.58 22.41
CA ASP A 57 -9.23 3.66 23.40
C ASP A 57 -8.43 4.85 22.86
N GLY A 58 -7.98 4.77 21.60
CA GLY A 58 -7.15 5.76 20.93
C GLY A 58 -5.67 5.69 21.29
N SER A 59 -5.23 4.71 22.06
CA SER A 59 -3.79 4.48 22.27
C SER A 59 -3.12 3.94 21.01
N PHE A 60 -1.81 4.19 20.87
CA PHE A 60 -1.00 3.60 19.80
C PHE A 60 -0.94 2.08 19.98
N GLY A 61 -1.17 1.35 18.90
CA GLY A 61 -1.07 -0.10 18.85
C GLY A 61 0.26 -0.56 18.27
N TRP A 62 0.41 -0.43 16.97
CA TRP A 62 1.63 -0.79 16.24
C TRP A 62 1.74 0.02 14.95
N HIS A 63 2.90 -0.02 14.33
CA HIS A 63 3.15 0.46 12.98
C HIS A 63 4.02 -0.54 12.22
N THR A 64 3.95 -0.49 10.89
CA THR A 64 4.79 -1.27 9.98
C THR A 64 4.98 -0.51 8.68
N ALA A 65 6.01 -0.89 7.92
CA ALA A 65 6.29 -0.28 6.62
C ALA A 65 6.68 -1.35 5.59
N VAL A 66 6.42 -1.04 4.33
CA VAL A 66 7.03 -1.70 3.16
C VAL A 66 8.02 -0.73 2.57
N LYS A 67 9.26 -1.17 2.40
CA LYS A 67 10.41 -0.31 2.16
C LYS A 67 11.15 -0.67 0.88
N GLY A 68 11.52 0.36 0.15
CA GLY A 68 12.43 0.30 -0.97
C GLY A 68 13.48 1.39 -0.95
N TYR A 69 14.20 1.62 -2.05
CA TYR A 69 15.13 2.75 -2.17
C TYR A 69 14.49 3.95 -2.87
N PHE A 70 13.34 3.78 -3.47
CA PHE A 70 12.57 4.83 -4.15
C PHE A 70 11.27 5.09 -3.40
N ASP A 71 10.20 5.43 -4.13
CA ASP A 71 8.91 5.76 -3.55
C ASP A 71 8.02 4.51 -3.45
N GLU A 72 7.50 4.29 -2.25
CA GLU A 72 6.44 3.36 -1.92
C GLU A 72 5.29 4.11 -1.27
N GLU A 73 4.06 3.77 -1.66
CA GLU A 73 2.87 4.35 -1.04
C GLU A 73 1.73 3.35 -0.96
N PHE A 74 0.93 3.45 0.11
CA PHE A 74 -0.39 2.86 0.17
C PHE A 74 -1.46 3.92 -0.09
N ASN A 75 -2.40 3.61 -0.99
CA ASN A 75 -3.52 4.45 -1.35
C ASN A 75 -4.82 4.04 -0.65
N ALA A 76 -4.95 2.77 -0.30
CA ALA A 76 -6.08 2.24 0.44
C ALA A 76 -5.68 1.05 1.30
N ILE A 77 -6.43 0.81 2.37
CA ILE A 77 -6.31 -0.35 3.24
C ILE A 77 -7.71 -0.78 3.67
N GLU A 78 -7.92 -2.10 3.86
CA GLU A 78 -9.17 -2.67 4.32
C GLU A 78 -8.89 -3.80 5.32
N ALA A 79 -9.82 -4.03 6.24
CA ALA A 79 -9.75 -5.15 7.18
C ALA A 79 -10.14 -6.46 6.49
N THR A 80 -9.44 -7.54 6.81
CA THR A 80 -9.78 -8.92 6.43
C THR A 80 -10.19 -9.71 7.68
N ASN A 81 -10.61 -10.95 7.51
CA ASN A 81 -10.99 -11.81 8.65
C ASN A 81 -9.80 -12.05 9.61
N ASP A 82 -8.56 -12.01 9.13
CA ASP A 82 -7.35 -12.38 9.87
C ASP A 82 -6.22 -11.35 9.80
N GLY A 83 -6.56 -10.13 9.42
CA GLY A 83 -5.59 -9.04 9.30
C GLY A 83 -6.07 -7.88 8.44
N TYR A 84 -5.21 -7.43 7.54
CA TYR A 84 -5.44 -6.27 6.68
C TYR A 84 -4.86 -6.49 5.30
N VAL A 85 -5.46 -5.86 4.30
CA VAL A 85 -4.91 -5.74 2.95
C VAL A 85 -4.75 -4.26 2.60
N ALA A 86 -3.54 -3.86 2.22
CA ALA A 86 -3.25 -2.53 1.70
C ALA A 86 -2.87 -2.59 0.23
N VAL A 87 -3.26 -1.57 -0.52
CA VAL A 87 -2.94 -1.45 -1.94
C VAL A 87 -2.36 -0.07 -2.23
N GLY A 88 -1.51 -0.01 -3.26
CA GLY A 88 -0.85 1.23 -3.65
C GLY A 88 0.10 1.01 -4.82
N SER A 89 1.29 1.56 -4.74
CA SER A 89 2.33 1.42 -5.76
C SER A 89 3.75 1.46 -5.18
N SER A 90 4.72 0.98 -5.96
CA SER A 90 6.14 1.05 -5.66
C SER A 90 6.98 1.30 -6.90
N CYS A 91 8.04 2.10 -6.74
CA CYS A 91 9.08 2.31 -7.74
C CYS A 91 10.34 1.45 -7.48
N SER A 92 10.33 0.55 -6.50
CA SER A 92 11.50 -0.18 -6.03
C SER A 92 11.51 -1.66 -6.44
N SER A 93 12.72 -2.21 -6.60
CA SER A 93 13.00 -3.63 -6.85
C SER A 93 13.99 -4.22 -5.85
N ASN A 94 14.05 -3.67 -4.64
CA ASN A 94 15.04 -4.00 -3.61
C ASN A 94 14.37 -4.07 -2.23
N ARG A 95 15.16 -4.36 -1.19
CA ARG A 95 14.70 -4.52 0.20
C ARG A 95 13.50 -5.46 0.31
N ASP A 96 12.37 -4.99 0.84
CA ASP A 96 11.15 -5.79 1.01
C ASP A 96 10.54 -6.20 -0.34
N LEU A 97 10.83 -5.45 -1.39
CA LEU A 97 10.30 -5.62 -2.74
C LEU A 97 11.20 -6.47 -3.65
N LYS A 98 12.35 -6.96 -3.14
CA LYS A 98 13.31 -7.74 -3.92
C LYS A 98 12.72 -8.98 -4.59
N ALA A 99 11.76 -9.63 -3.93
CA ALA A 99 11.16 -10.87 -4.45
C ALA A 99 10.11 -10.62 -5.53
N VAL A 100 9.47 -9.46 -5.54
CA VAL A 100 8.39 -9.12 -6.48
C VAL A 100 8.89 -8.23 -7.63
N GLY A 101 9.93 -7.43 -7.36
CA GLY A 101 10.56 -6.56 -8.35
C GLY A 101 9.69 -5.36 -8.77
N ASN A 102 10.23 -4.60 -9.70
CA ASN A 102 9.56 -3.53 -10.43
C ASN A 102 9.86 -3.71 -11.91
N ARG A 103 8.87 -3.53 -12.79
CA ARG A 103 8.96 -3.79 -14.23
C ARG A 103 9.13 -2.53 -15.07
N GLY A 104 8.93 -1.37 -14.46
CA GLY A 104 8.94 -0.12 -15.22
C GLY A 104 9.03 1.12 -14.35
N GLY A 105 8.07 2.01 -14.47
CA GLY A 105 7.91 3.18 -13.62
C GLY A 105 7.52 2.79 -12.19
N SER A 106 6.27 2.98 -11.81
CA SER A 106 5.71 2.37 -10.60
C SER A 106 4.92 1.11 -10.95
N ASP A 107 4.99 0.08 -10.11
CA ASP A 107 4.13 -1.09 -10.20
C ASP A 107 3.08 -1.06 -9.07
N ALA A 108 1.85 -1.49 -9.36
CA ALA A 108 0.78 -1.58 -8.40
C ALA A 108 1.08 -2.66 -7.34
N LEU A 109 0.88 -2.34 -6.06
CA LEU A 109 1.12 -3.23 -4.93
C LEU A 109 -0.17 -3.74 -4.30
N VAL A 110 -0.12 -5.01 -3.88
CA VAL A 110 -1.07 -5.61 -2.93
C VAL A 110 -0.26 -6.24 -1.80
N VAL A 111 -0.51 -5.79 -0.58
CA VAL A 111 0.23 -6.21 0.61
C VAL A 111 -0.74 -6.66 1.68
N THR A 112 -0.49 -7.83 2.27
CA THR A 112 -1.30 -8.34 3.37
C THR A 112 -0.51 -8.36 4.68
N PHE A 113 -1.22 -8.05 5.77
CA PHE A 113 -0.69 -7.99 7.12
C PHE A 113 -1.55 -8.85 8.06
N SER A 114 -0.94 -9.37 9.12
CA SER A 114 -1.68 -9.97 10.23
C SER A 114 -2.38 -8.90 11.08
N ASN A 115 -3.29 -9.30 11.98
CA ASN A 115 -3.89 -8.40 12.98
C ASN A 115 -2.85 -7.67 13.84
N GLY A 116 -1.69 -8.27 14.07
CA GLY A 116 -0.56 -7.68 14.83
C GLY A 116 0.40 -6.84 13.98
N GLY A 117 0.08 -6.56 12.71
CA GLY A 117 0.90 -5.72 11.84
C GLY A 117 2.08 -6.42 11.17
N SER A 118 2.24 -7.73 11.36
CA SER A 118 3.31 -8.46 10.67
C SER A 118 2.99 -8.63 9.19
N LEU A 119 3.95 -8.35 8.34
CA LEU A 119 3.87 -8.56 6.89
C LEU A 119 3.63 -10.06 6.59
N LYS A 120 2.61 -10.39 5.82
CA LYS A 120 2.27 -11.75 5.37
C LYS A 120 2.68 -11.99 3.92
N SER A 121 2.33 -11.08 3.02
CA SER A 121 2.68 -11.17 1.60
C SER A 121 2.81 -9.81 0.95
N ILE A 122 3.66 -9.75 -0.08
CA ILE A 122 3.73 -8.64 -1.04
C ILE A 122 3.54 -9.23 -2.44
N GLN A 123 2.72 -8.57 -3.25
CA GLN A 123 2.54 -8.86 -4.67
C GLN A 123 2.62 -7.56 -5.46
N SER A 124 3.25 -7.60 -6.62
CA SER A 124 3.43 -6.47 -7.53
C SER A 124 2.85 -6.81 -8.89
N TYR A 125 2.10 -5.88 -9.45
CA TYR A 125 1.45 -6.02 -10.75
C TYR A 125 1.71 -4.79 -11.60
N GLY A 126 2.20 -4.99 -12.81
CA GLY A 126 2.47 -3.88 -13.70
C GLY A 126 3.19 -4.29 -14.98
N GLY A 127 3.64 -3.27 -15.69
CA GLY A 127 4.40 -3.39 -16.92
C GLY A 127 5.51 -2.35 -17.00
N SER A 128 5.80 -1.85 -18.19
CA SER A 128 6.95 -0.96 -18.40
C SER A 128 6.72 0.52 -18.02
N ARG A 129 5.50 0.87 -17.57
CA ARG A 129 5.12 2.25 -17.20
C ARG A 129 4.57 2.29 -15.79
N ASP A 130 3.83 3.36 -15.47
CA ASP A 130 3.25 3.56 -14.15
C ASP A 130 1.95 2.80 -13.99
N ASP A 131 1.88 2.02 -12.92
CA ASP A 131 0.73 1.22 -12.55
C ASP A 131 0.48 1.38 -11.04
N SER A 132 -0.77 1.57 -10.62
CA SER A 132 -1.11 1.80 -9.22
C SER A 132 -2.52 1.31 -8.90
N PHE A 133 -2.70 0.69 -7.73
CA PHE A 133 -4.02 0.51 -7.15
C PHE A 133 -4.37 1.71 -6.25
N GLY A 134 -5.60 2.23 -6.43
CA GLY A 134 -6.12 3.36 -5.67
C GLY A 134 -7.20 2.99 -4.66
N GLY A 135 -7.80 1.80 -4.79
CA GLY A 135 -8.88 1.34 -3.92
C GLY A 135 -8.88 -0.17 -3.74
N VAL A 136 -9.37 -0.62 -2.59
CA VAL A 136 -9.51 -2.04 -2.25
C VAL A 136 -10.81 -2.25 -1.46
N CYS A 137 -11.43 -3.41 -1.66
CA CYS A 137 -12.49 -3.91 -0.78
C CYS A 137 -12.33 -5.41 -0.57
N VAL A 138 -12.86 -5.90 0.55
CA VAL A 138 -12.90 -7.31 0.90
C VAL A 138 -14.34 -7.78 0.84
N LEU A 139 -14.62 -8.80 0.04
CA LEU A 139 -15.95 -9.38 -0.11
C LEU A 139 -16.28 -10.28 1.08
N SER A 140 -17.57 -10.59 1.27
CA SER A 140 -18.05 -11.44 2.37
C SER A 140 -17.48 -12.86 2.35
N ASP A 141 -17.01 -13.34 1.19
CA ASP A 141 -16.33 -14.64 1.03
C ASP A 141 -14.80 -14.55 1.22
N GLY A 142 -14.29 -13.39 1.63
CA GLY A 142 -12.86 -13.14 1.88
C GLY A 142 -12.06 -12.79 0.63
N GLN A 143 -12.68 -12.72 -0.54
CA GLN A 143 -11.98 -12.32 -1.75
C GLN A 143 -11.67 -10.83 -1.74
N ILE A 144 -10.52 -10.46 -2.27
CA ILE A 144 -10.04 -9.08 -2.35
C ILE A 144 -10.25 -8.57 -3.77
N ILE A 145 -10.87 -7.41 -3.90
CA ILE A 145 -10.98 -6.67 -5.15
C ILE A 145 -10.18 -5.38 -5.01
N ALA A 146 -9.22 -5.16 -5.91
CA ALA A 146 -8.51 -3.89 -6.03
C ALA A 146 -8.84 -3.21 -7.34
N CYS A 147 -8.86 -1.89 -7.34
CA CYS A 147 -9.02 -1.08 -8.54
C CYS A 147 -8.01 0.06 -8.57
N GLY A 148 -7.68 0.51 -9.76
CA GLY A 148 -6.71 1.58 -9.95
C GLY A 148 -6.52 1.95 -11.41
N SER A 149 -5.31 2.38 -11.75
CA SER A 149 -4.96 2.81 -13.10
C SER A 149 -3.68 2.16 -13.58
N THR A 150 -3.57 1.99 -14.89
CA THR A 150 -2.39 1.51 -15.58
C THR A 150 -2.09 2.37 -16.80
N TYR A 151 -0.81 2.60 -17.05
CA TYR A 151 -0.28 3.14 -18.32
C TYR A 151 0.42 2.05 -19.14
N SER A 152 0.49 0.82 -18.63
CA SER A 152 1.19 -0.29 -19.26
C SER A 152 0.27 -1.13 -20.16
N ASP A 153 0.85 -1.64 -21.25
CA ASP A 153 0.21 -2.55 -22.21
C ASP A 153 0.94 -3.90 -22.28
N ASN A 154 1.86 -4.14 -21.37
CA ASN A 154 2.73 -5.32 -21.31
C ASN A 154 2.87 -5.83 -19.85
N GLY A 155 3.79 -6.76 -19.63
CA GLY A 155 3.98 -7.36 -18.30
C GLY A 155 2.78 -8.20 -17.89
N ASP A 156 2.26 -7.97 -16.69
CA ASP A 156 1.06 -8.65 -16.18
C ASP A 156 -0.23 -8.18 -16.87
N LEU A 157 -0.17 -7.11 -17.66
CA LEU A 157 -1.30 -6.43 -18.29
C LEU A 157 -1.42 -6.73 -19.78
N ILE A 158 -0.78 -7.80 -20.26
CA ILE A 158 -0.84 -8.26 -21.66
C ILE A 158 -2.29 -8.49 -22.09
N GLY A 159 -2.70 -7.82 -23.17
CA GLY A 159 -4.04 -7.97 -23.76
C GLY A 159 -4.99 -6.81 -23.48
N SER A 160 -4.54 -5.75 -22.82
CA SER A 160 -5.32 -4.52 -22.74
C SER A 160 -5.44 -3.90 -24.13
N LYS A 161 -6.69 -3.82 -24.65
CA LYS A 161 -6.99 -3.49 -26.06
C LYS A 161 -6.90 -1.99 -26.40
N TYR A 162 -6.64 -1.11 -25.43
CA TYR A 162 -6.93 0.31 -25.58
C TYR A 162 -5.73 1.24 -25.39
N LEU A 163 -4.58 0.73 -24.98
CA LEU A 163 -3.36 1.53 -24.87
C LEU A 163 -2.57 1.50 -26.20
N SER A 164 -3.03 2.24 -27.15
CA SER A 164 -2.21 2.57 -28.32
C SER A 164 -1.59 3.95 -28.12
N SER A 165 -0.27 3.98 -27.92
CA SER A 165 0.60 5.18 -27.88
C SER A 165 0.31 6.23 -26.78
N GLY A 166 1.00 6.15 -25.70
CA GLY A 166 1.78 7.27 -25.14
C GLY A 166 1.25 8.02 -23.95
N SER A 167 -0.02 8.29 -23.73
CA SER A 167 -0.42 9.25 -22.68
C SER A 167 -1.76 8.96 -21.98
N ALA A 168 -2.49 7.95 -22.38
CA ALA A 168 -3.75 7.60 -21.77
C ALA A 168 -3.55 6.52 -20.68
N SER A 169 -4.16 6.71 -19.51
CA SER A 169 -4.30 5.65 -18.52
C SER A 169 -5.57 4.86 -18.74
N MET A 170 -5.59 3.60 -18.32
CA MET A 170 -6.77 2.77 -18.26
C MET A 170 -7.12 2.41 -16.81
N GLY A 171 -8.40 2.25 -16.55
CA GLY A 171 -8.87 1.65 -15.31
C GLY A 171 -8.44 0.18 -15.22
N MET A 172 -7.94 -0.22 -14.06
CA MET A 172 -7.51 -1.57 -13.74
C MET A 172 -8.37 -2.12 -12.60
N ILE A 173 -8.83 -3.36 -12.75
CA ILE A 173 -9.54 -4.09 -11.68
C ILE A 173 -8.90 -5.46 -11.56
N ALA A 174 -8.55 -5.84 -10.35
CA ALA A 174 -7.96 -7.13 -10.04
C ALA A 174 -8.72 -7.83 -8.91
N ARG A 175 -8.77 -9.16 -8.97
CA ARG A 175 -9.40 -10.02 -7.96
C ARG A 175 -8.39 -11.03 -7.45
N PHE A 176 -8.28 -11.11 -6.14
CA PHE A 176 -7.36 -12.00 -5.43
C PHE A 176 -8.16 -12.94 -4.51
N LYS A 177 -7.63 -14.16 -4.35
CA LYS A 177 -8.20 -15.18 -3.44
C LYS A 177 -7.36 -15.28 -2.18
#